data_990cbf610e1dca38800f2ce185cf9622
#
_entry.id   990cbf610e1dca38800f2ce185cf9622
#
_cell.length_a   1.000
_cell.length_b   1.000
_cell.length_c   1.000
_cell.angle_alpha   90.00
_cell.angle_beta   90.00
_cell.angle_gamma   90.00
#
_symmetry.space_group_name_H-M   'P 1'
#
loop_
_entity.id
_entity.type
_entity.pdbx_description
1 polymer ?
#
loop_
_entity_poly.entity_id
_entity_poly.type
_entity_poly.pdbx_seq_one_letter_code
_entity_poly.pdbx_strand_id
1 'polypeptide(L)'
;LEVEGKPLLRAYSVASPNYEEYMEWFSIKVPNGPLTSRLQHIQPGDEVITNSKAVGTLVLDNLKSGRNLYMLATGTGVAPFMSLVRGVDTYENYDNVILLWSTRVVKELAYKEFLEGLNDHEIWGEITQGKFKFYPSVTREDFVNTGRITNAMYDGSVYEKLGVEPFEKGKDVAMICGSMPMNLEFKKYFEDMGCKEGNSQTRGDFVLEKSFVEK
;
A
#
# COMPACT_ATOMS: atom_id res chain seq x y z
N LEU A 1 -19.13 -0.98 -15.79
CA LEU A 1 -20.55 -0.83 -15.43
C LEU A 1 -21.13 0.41 -16.09
N GLU A 2 -22.35 0.32 -16.63
CA GLU A 2 -23.10 1.48 -17.08
C GLU A 2 -24.16 1.86 -16.03
N VAL A 3 -24.28 3.15 -15.77
CA VAL A 3 -25.29 3.74 -14.92
C VAL A 3 -25.94 4.88 -15.69
N GLU A 4 -27.24 4.81 -15.92
CA GLU A 4 -28.00 5.79 -16.72
C GLU A 4 -27.38 6.05 -18.11
N GLY A 5 -26.92 4.98 -18.78
CA GLY A 5 -26.31 5.06 -20.12
C GLY A 5 -24.88 5.66 -20.15
N LYS A 6 -24.24 5.83 -18.99
CA LYS A 6 -22.87 6.33 -18.90
C LYS A 6 -21.97 5.28 -18.22
N PRO A 7 -20.72 5.09 -18.71
CA PRO A 7 -19.77 4.19 -18.08
C PRO A 7 -19.39 4.72 -16.69
N LEU A 8 -19.55 3.88 -15.68
CA LEU A 8 -19.08 4.14 -14.33
C LEU A 8 -17.74 3.48 -14.12
N LEU A 9 -16.67 4.27 -14.17
CA LEU A 9 -15.30 3.82 -13.93
C LEU A 9 -14.80 4.34 -12.57
N ARG A 10 -13.97 3.52 -11.91
CA ARG A 10 -13.24 3.89 -10.69
C ARG A 10 -11.81 3.37 -10.80
N ALA A 11 -10.87 4.11 -10.24
CA ALA A 11 -9.50 3.67 -10.13
C ALA A 11 -9.38 2.55 -9.08
N TYR A 12 -8.66 1.51 -9.44
CA TYR A 12 -8.28 0.40 -8.58
C TYR A 12 -6.80 0.10 -8.78
N SER A 13 -6.05 -0.02 -7.70
CA SER A 13 -4.68 -0.50 -7.75
C SER A 13 -4.67 -2.01 -7.93
N VAL A 14 -3.81 -2.51 -8.80
CA VAL A 14 -3.58 -3.95 -8.97
C VAL A 14 -2.80 -4.46 -7.77
N ALA A 15 -3.29 -5.52 -7.14
CA ALA A 15 -2.68 -6.15 -5.99
C ALA A 15 -1.79 -7.35 -6.36
N SER A 16 -2.04 -8.01 -7.52
CA SER A 16 -1.18 -9.07 -8.04
C SER A 16 0.14 -8.52 -8.59
N PRO A 17 1.25 -9.25 -8.46
CA PRO A 17 2.50 -8.89 -9.12
C PRO A 17 2.41 -9.08 -10.65
N ASN A 18 3.35 -8.49 -11.38
CA ASN A 18 3.32 -8.41 -12.84
C ASN A 18 3.59 -9.74 -13.57
N TYR A 19 4.09 -10.76 -12.88
CA TYR A 19 4.35 -12.09 -13.45
C TYR A 19 3.16 -13.06 -13.32
N GLU A 20 2.10 -12.68 -12.59
CA GLU A 20 0.91 -13.50 -12.46
C GLU A 20 0.03 -13.41 -13.71
N GLU A 21 -0.58 -14.54 -14.11
CA GLU A 21 -1.49 -14.61 -15.26
C GLU A 21 -2.88 -14.02 -15.00
N TYR A 22 -3.15 -13.60 -13.77
CA TYR A 22 -4.41 -12.99 -13.34
C TYR A 22 -4.17 -11.61 -12.71
N MET A 23 -5.22 -10.79 -12.69
CA MET A 23 -5.22 -9.52 -11.97
C MET A 23 -6.06 -9.62 -10.70
N GLU A 24 -5.45 -9.27 -9.58
CA GLU A 24 -6.09 -9.18 -8.26
C GLU A 24 -6.41 -7.72 -7.92
N TRP A 25 -7.61 -7.47 -7.43
CA TRP A 25 -8.01 -6.17 -6.90
C TRP A 25 -8.60 -6.31 -5.50
N PHE A 26 -8.21 -5.43 -4.62
CA PHE A 26 -8.74 -5.34 -3.26
C PHE A 26 -9.75 -4.23 -3.15
N SER A 27 -11.00 -4.56 -2.79
CA SER A 27 -12.10 -3.61 -2.69
C SER A 27 -12.85 -3.74 -1.37
N ILE A 28 -13.35 -2.61 -0.86
CA ILE A 28 -14.30 -2.60 0.27
C ILE A 28 -15.74 -2.54 -0.24
N LYS A 29 -16.66 -3.07 0.55
CA LYS A 29 -18.09 -2.91 0.33
C LYS A 29 -18.54 -1.58 0.91
N VAL A 30 -18.83 -0.60 0.06
CA VAL A 30 -19.41 0.67 0.47
C VAL A 30 -20.94 0.56 0.32
N PRO A 31 -21.72 0.58 1.41
CA PRO A 31 -23.18 0.61 1.32
C PRO A 31 -23.60 1.80 0.47
N ASN A 32 -24.45 1.56 -0.53
CA ASN A 32 -24.91 2.56 -1.51
C ASN A 32 -23.82 3.15 -2.41
N GLY A 33 -22.60 2.62 -2.39
CA GLY A 33 -21.56 3.00 -3.34
C GLY A 33 -21.96 2.63 -4.78
N PRO A 34 -21.89 3.54 -5.75
CA PRO A 34 -22.46 3.29 -7.08
C PRO A 34 -21.81 2.12 -7.82
N LEU A 35 -20.56 1.80 -7.56
CA LEU A 35 -19.85 0.65 -8.13
C LEU A 35 -19.80 -0.54 -7.15
N THR A 36 -19.34 -0.32 -5.92
CA THR A 36 -19.10 -1.39 -4.96
C THR A 36 -20.37 -2.11 -4.50
N SER A 37 -21.52 -1.42 -4.48
CA SER A 37 -22.82 -2.05 -4.23
C SER A 37 -23.19 -3.12 -5.27
N ARG A 38 -22.60 -3.07 -6.45
CA ARG A 38 -22.79 -4.02 -7.55
C ARG A 38 -21.66 -5.04 -7.62
N LEU A 39 -20.40 -4.61 -7.51
CA LEU A 39 -19.24 -5.49 -7.51
C LEU A 39 -19.32 -6.58 -6.42
N GLN A 40 -19.92 -6.28 -5.27
CA GLN A 40 -20.07 -7.26 -4.20
C GLN A 40 -20.93 -8.50 -4.57
N HIS A 41 -21.63 -8.46 -5.70
CA HIS A 41 -22.52 -9.54 -6.16
C HIS A 41 -21.96 -10.31 -7.34
N ILE A 42 -20.79 -9.95 -7.89
CA ILE A 42 -20.18 -10.69 -9.00
C ILE A 42 -19.86 -12.13 -8.58
N GLN A 43 -20.00 -13.02 -9.55
CA GLN A 43 -19.76 -14.44 -9.40
C GLN A 43 -18.68 -14.90 -10.39
N PRO A 44 -18.04 -16.04 -10.16
CA PRO A 44 -17.12 -16.65 -11.13
C PRO A 44 -17.82 -16.80 -12.51
N GLY A 45 -17.20 -16.25 -13.53
CA GLY A 45 -17.72 -16.18 -14.90
C GLY A 45 -18.30 -14.82 -15.29
N ASP A 46 -18.50 -13.91 -14.34
CA ASP A 46 -18.91 -12.54 -14.65
C ASP A 46 -17.76 -11.73 -15.25
N GLU A 47 -18.07 -10.87 -16.20
CA GLU A 47 -17.09 -10.01 -16.87
C GLU A 47 -16.98 -8.63 -16.20
N VAL A 48 -15.75 -8.16 -16.02
CA VAL A 48 -15.43 -6.81 -15.53
C VAL A 48 -14.65 -6.06 -16.61
N ILE A 49 -15.17 -4.90 -17.03
CA ILE A 49 -14.49 -4.07 -18.03
C ILE A 49 -13.41 -3.26 -17.34
N THR A 50 -12.17 -3.41 -17.79
CA THR A 50 -11.01 -2.64 -17.33
C THR A 50 -10.43 -1.82 -18.46
N ASN A 51 -9.74 -0.72 -18.10
CA ASN A 51 -9.01 0.08 -19.07
C ASN A 51 -7.68 -0.64 -19.41
N SER A 52 -7.30 -0.66 -20.68
CA SER A 52 -6.03 -1.29 -21.12
C SER A 52 -4.80 -0.48 -20.70
N LYS A 53 -4.96 0.83 -20.42
CA LYS A 53 -3.87 1.70 -19.99
C LYS A 53 -3.83 1.79 -18.47
N ALA A 54 -2.77 1.25 -17.86
CA ALA A 54 -2.47 1.49 -16.46
C ALA A 54 -2.05 2.94 -16.22
N VAL A 55 -2.48 3.49 -15.10
CA VAL A 55 -2.11 4.84 -14.63
C VAL A 55 -1.78 4.76 -13.14
N GLY A 56 -0.96 5.66 -12.64
CA GLY A 56 -0.60 5.71 -11.22
C GLY A 56 0.85 6.14 -11.01
N THR A 57 1.19 6.43 -9.78
CA THR A 57 2.53 6.91 -9.38
C THR A 57 3.28 5.97 -8.45
N LEU A 58 2.62 4.94 -7.89
CA LEU A 58 3.22 3.99 -6.96
C LEU A 58 4.00 2.89 -7.71
N VAL A 59 5.04 3.29 -8.39
CA VAL A 59 6.01 2.42 -9.06
C VAL A 59 7.41 2.75 -8.58
N LEU A 60 8.28 1.73 -8.50
CA LEU A 60 9.66 1.88 -8.00
C LEU A 60 10.45 2.91 -8.83
N ASP A 61 10.17 3.02 -10.13
CA ASP A 61 10.84 3.96 -11.02
C ASP A 61 10.64 5.44 -10.67
N ASN A 62 9.61 5.78 -9.93
CA ASN A 62 9.34 7.14 -9.46
C ASN A 62 10.09 7.49 -8.17
N LEU A 63 10.77 6.52 -7.56
CA LEU A 63 11.60 6.71 -6.38
C LEU A 63 13.09 6.81 -6.74
N LYS A 64 13.83 7.54 -5.92
CA LYS A 64 15.29 7.47 -5.88
C LYS A 64 15.74 6.10 -5.37
N SER A 65 17.01 5.75 -5.57
CA SER A 65 17.62 4.63 -4.88
C SER A 65 17.65 4.90 -3.38
N GLY A 66 17.48 3.85 -2.58
CA GLY A 66 17.46 3.96 -1.14
C GLY A 66 17.91 2.66 -0.44
N ARG A 67 18.20 2.75 0.86
CA ARG A 67 18.48 1.62 1.72
C ARG A 67 17.20 0.86 2.06
N ASN A 68 16.19 1.59 2.54
CA ASN A 68 14.91 1.02 2.94
C ASN A 68 13.76 1.60 2.10
N LEU A 69 12.79 0.75 1.77
CA LEU A 69 11.51 1.14 1.21
C LEU A 69 10.42 1.06 2.29
N TYR A 70 9.88 2.22 2.66
CA TYR A 70 8.72 2.31 3.54
C TYR A 70 7.43 2.37 2.72
N MET A 71 6.53 1.42 2.93
CA MET A 71 5.21 1.36 2.33
C MET A 71 4.15 1.66 3.40
N LEU A 72 3.47 2.79 3.26
CA LEU A 72 2.59 3.36 4.29
C LEU A 72 1.14 3.31 3.82
N ALA A 73 0.34 2.43 4.42
CA ALA A 73 -1.01 2.14 3.96
C ALA A 73 -2.09 2.37 5.01
N THR A 74 -3.26 2.82 4.57
CA THR A 74 -4.51 2.67 5.34
C THR A 74 -5.61 2.03 4.49
N GLY A 75 -6.37 1.13 5.10
CA GLY A 75 -7.50 0.46 4.45
C GLY A 75 -7.08 -0.25 3.16
N THR A 76 -7.80 -0.01 2.06
CA THR A 76 -7.51 -0.59 0.75
C THR A 76 -6.26 -0.04 0.07
N GLY A 77 -5.63 1.00 0.62
CA GLY A 77 -4.35 1.50 0.14
C GLY A 77 -3.20 0.49 0.24
N VAL A 78 -3.39 -0.63 0.90
CA VAL A 78 -2.45 -1.76 0.88
C VAL A 78 -2.35 -2.45 -0.50
N ALA A 79 -3.38 -2.33 -1.35
CA ALA A 79 -3.46 -3.06 -2.60
C ALA A 79 -2.21 -2.92 -3.51
N PRO A 80 -1.71 -1.71 -3.84
CA PRO A 80 -0.51 -1.60 -4.65
C PRO A 80 0.73 -2.21 -3.98
N PHE A 81 0.78 -2.19 -2.65
CA PHE A 81 1.89 -2.78 -1.89
C PHE A 81 1.85 -4.31 -1.90
N MET A 82 0.67 -4.92 -2.03
CA MET A 82 0.56 -6.38 -2.21
C MET A 82 1.22 -6.86 -3.51
N SER A 83 1.22 -6.06 -4.56
CA SER A 83 1.99 -6.33 -5.78
C SER A 83 3.50 -6.22 -5.52
N LEU A 84 3.93 -5.16 -4.83
CA LEU A 84 5.35 -4.89 -4.57
C LEU A 84 5.99 -5.89 -3.61
N VAL A 85 5.32 -6.27 -2.52
CA VAL A 85 5.86 -7.25 -1.55
C VAL A 85 6.03 -8.66 -2.13
N ARG A 86 5.40 -8.95 -3.25
CA ARG A 86 5.55 -10.19 -4.01
C ARG A 86 6.50 -10.04 -5.20
N GLY A 87 7.03 -8.84 -5.44
CA GLY A 87 7.92 -8.54 -6.57
C GLY A 87 9.40 -8.74 -6.23
N VAL A 88 10.13 -9.50 -7.04
CA VAL A 88 11.58 -9.74 -6.89
C VAL A 88 12.35 -8.42 -6.93
N ASP A 89 12.04 -7.55 -7.90
CA ASP A 89 12.71 -6.25 -8.09
C ASP A 89 12.69 -5.38 -6.83
N THR A 90 11.65 -5.53 -5.98
CA THR A 90 11.54 -4.79 -4.73
C THR A 90 12.67 -5.15 -3.78
N TYR A 91 13.01 -6.43 -3.65
CA TYR A 91 14.05 -6.92 -2.74
C TYR A 91 15.46 -6.86 -3.32
N GLU A 92 15.59 -6.74 -4.64
CA GLU A 92 16.88 -6.47 -5.29
C GLU A 92 17.32 -5.02 -5.09
N ASN A 93 16.36 -4.09 -5.01
CA ASN A 93 16.64 -2.65 -4.93
C ASN A 93 16.76 -2.12 -3.49
N TYR A 94 16.27 -2.85 -2.46
CA TYR A 94 16.24 -2.37 -1.08
C TYR A 94 16.74 -3.42 -0.08
N ASP A 95 17.45 -2.96 0.94
CA ASP A 95 17.93 -3.81 2.05
C ASP A 95 16.77 -4.23 2.97
N ASN A 96 15.83 -3.30 3.22
CA ASN A 96 14.61 -3.60 3.95
C ASN A 96 13.39 -3.06 3.19
N VAL A 97 12.33 -3.86 3.17
CA VAL A 97 11.00 -3.55 2.65
C VAL A 97 10.04 -3.54 3.83
N ILE A 98 9.57 -2.37 4.20
CA ILE A 98 8.89 -2.12 5.48
C ILE A 98 7.46 -1.70 5.18
N LEU A 99 6.48 -2.55 5.49
CA LEU A 99 5.05 -2.25 5.30
C LEU A 99 4.39 -1.89 6.64
N LEU A 100 3.91 -0.66 6.75
CA LEU A 100 3.02 -0.22 7.82
C LEU A 100 1.60 -0.15 7.27
N TRP A 101 0.70 -0.95 7.83
CA TRP A 101 -0.68 -0.99 7.38
C TRP A 101 -1.66 -0.82 8.54
N SER A 102 -2.47 0.25 8.48
CA SER A 102 -3.48 0.54 9.48
C SER A 102 -4.89 0.41 8.93
N THR A 103 -5.77 -0.17 9.75
CA THR A 103 -7.21 -0.25 9.50
C THR A 103 -7.99 0.23 10.73
N ARG A 104 -9.31 0.19 10.66
CA ARG A 104 -10.16 0.55 11.81
C ARG A 104 -10.21 -0.59 12.81
N VAL A 105 -10.41 -1.81 12.30
CA VAL A 105 -10.59 -3.04 13.08
C VAL A 105 -9.82 -4.20 12.45
N VAL A 106 -9.49 -5.22 13.23
CA VAL A 106 -8.65 -6.37 12.81
C VAL A 106 -9.22 -7.10 11.60
N LYS A 107 -10.54 -7.25 11.52
CA LYS A 107 -11.19 -7.93 10.39
C LYS A 107 -11.00 -7.24 9.04
N GLU A 108 -10.58 -5.98 9.02
CA GLU A 108 -10.26 -5.24 7.79
C GLU A 108 -8.82 -5.51 7.31
N LEU A 109 -7.98 -6.14 8.13
CA LEU A 109 -6.61 -6.56 7.79
C LEU A 109 -6.63 -7.89 6.99
N ALA A 110 -7.30 -7.89 5.83
CA ALA A 110 -7.57 -9.11 5.05
C ALA A 110 -6.31 -9.89 4.62
N TYR A 111 -5.19 -9.22 4.44
CA TYR A 111 -3.90 -9.85 4.06
C TYR A 111 -2.97 -10.11 5.27
N LYS A 112 -3.44 -9.91 6.51
CA LYS A 112 -2.61 -9.97 7.71
C LYS A 112 -1.84 -11.30 7.82
N GLU A 113 -2.56 -12.42 7.77
CA GLU A 113 -1.96 -13.75 7.91
C GLU A 113 -0.93 -14.04 6.81
N PHE A 114 -1.25 -13.66 5.57
CA PHE A 114 -0.32 -13.78 4.45
C PHE A 114 0.96 -12.96 4.67
N LEU A 115 0.82 -11.68 5.07
CA LEU A 115 1.96 -10.78 5.29
C LEU A 115 2.81 -11.20 6.50
N GLU A 116 2.20 -11.70 7.57
CA GLU A 116 2.92 -12.25 8.73
C GLU A 116 3.72 -13.51 8.37
N GLY A 117 3.19 -14.34 7.47
CA GLY A 117 3.87 -15.56 7.00
C GLY A 117 4.78 -15.38 5.79
N LEU A 118 4.93 -14.14 5.25
CA LEU A 118 5.59 -13.93 3.98
C LEU A 118 7.07 -14.35 3.96
N ASN A 119 7.79 -14.15 5.06
CA ASN A 119 9.19 -14.55 5.17
C ASN A 119 9.42 -16.06 5.20
N ASP A 120 8.39 -16.82 5.56
CA ASP A 120 8.42 -18.29 5.60
C ASP A 120 7.61 -18.92 4.45
N HIS A 121 7.16 -18.09 3.51
CA HIS A 121 6.32 -18.54 2.41
C HIS A 121 7.11 -19.36 1.39
N GLU A 122 6.54 -20.48 0.94
CA GLU A 122 7.20 -21.43 0.03
C GLU A 122 7.75 -20.78 -1.26
N ILE A 123 7.01 -19.81 -1.83
CA ILE A 123 7.40 -19.14 -3.08
C ILE A 123 8.25 -17.89 -2.82
N TRP A 124 7.86 -17.03 -1.87
CA TRP A 124 8.49 -15.72 -1.68
C TRP A 124 9.49 -15.66 -0.52
N GLY A 125 9.49 -16.65 0.37
CA GLY A 125 10.34 -16.63 1.57
C GLY A 125 11.82 -16.45 1.25
N GLU A 126 12.33 -17.06 0.18
CA GLU A 126 13.74 -16.94 -0.20
C GLU A 126 14.16 -15.49 -0.49
N ILE A 127 13.31 -14.70 -1.15
CA ILE A 127 13.61 -13.31 -1.49
C ILE A 127 13.26 -12.31 -0.38
N THR A 128 12.32 -12.65 0.50
CA THR A 128 11.78 -11.74 1.54
C THR A 128 12.47 -11.91 2.88
N GLN A 129 13.04 -13.09 3.17
CA GLN A 129 13.62 -13.45 4.46
C GLN A 129 14.69 -12.46 4.90
N GLY A 130 14.52 -11.92 6.10
CA GLY A 130 15.42 -10.92 6.68
C GLY A 130 15.24 -9.51 6.15
N LYS A 131 14.55 -9.33 5.03
CA LYS A 131 14.31 -8.02 4.39
C LYS A 131 12.90 -7.48 4.63
N PHE A 132 11.87 -8.35 4.56
CA PHE A 132 10.49 -7.90 4.75
C PHE A 132 10.15 -7.72 6.22
N LYS A 133 9.55 -6.57 6.54
CA LYS A 133 9.09 -6.22 7.88
C LYS A 133 7.67 -5.68 7.81
N PHE A 134 6.80 -6.18 8.69
CA PHE A 134 5.40 -5.84 8.69
C PHE A 134 4.94 -5.28 10.04
N TYR A 135 4.29 -4.12 9.98
CA TYR A 135 3.69 -3.44 11.14
C TYR A 135 2.18 -3.25 10.92
N PRO A 136 1.35 -4.24 11.29
CA PRO A 136 -0.10 -4.05 11.29
C PRO A 136 -0.54 -3.22 12.48
N SER A 137 -1.51 -2.31 12.27
CA SER A 137 -2.15 -1.59 13.38
C SER A 137 -3.65 -1.40 13.17
N VAL A 138 -4.39 -1.20 14.25
CA VAL A 138 -5.81 -0.84 14.20
C VAL A 138 -6.09 0.37 15.09
N THR A 139 -7.17 1.10 14.76
CA THR A 139 -7.44 2.39 15.44
C THR A 139 -8.68 2.38 16.33
N ARG A 140 -9.51 1.32 16.31
CA ARG A 140 -10.81 1.30 16.99
C ARG A 140 -11.07 0.11 17.88
N GLU A 141 -10.09 -0.75 18.08
CA GLU A 141 -10.17 -1.89 19.00
C GLU A 141 -8.77 -2.22 19.52
N ASP A 142 -8.69 -3.07 20.53
CA ASP A 142 -7.42 -3.54 21.08
C ASP A 142 -6.73 -4.49 20.12
N PHE A 143 -5.45 -4.28 19.91
CA PHE A 143 -4.61 -5.09 19.04
C PHE A 143 -3.15 -4.98 19.45
N VAL A 144 -2.28 -5.84 18.90
CA VAL A 144 -0.83 -5.82 19.17
C VAL A 144 -0.20 -4.43 18.94
N ASN A 145 -0.70 -3.68 17.96
CA ASN A 145 -0.38 -2.27 17.74
C ASN A 145 -1.68 -1.49 17.57
N THR A 146 -1.97 -0.61 18.53
CA THR A 146 -3.16 0.24 18.51
C THR A 146 -2.77 1.68 18.19
N GLY A 147 -3.51 2.31 17.26
CA GLY A 147 -3.29 3.70 16.89
C GLY A 147 -2.92 3.90 15.42
N ARG A 148 -2.66 5.14 15.07
CA ARG A 148 -2.30 5.52 13.71
C ARG A 148 -0.83 5.24 13.44
N ILE A 149 -0.51 4.76 12.25
CA ILE A 149 0.88 4.55 11.81
C ILE A 149 1.66 5.87 11.71
N THR A 150 0.98 7.00 11.46
CA THR A 150 1.61 8.32 11.51
C THR A 150 2.20 8.60 12.89
N ASN A 151 1.44 8.36 13.96
CA ASN A 151 1.93 8.53 15.33
C ASN A 151 3.12 7.62 15.62
N ALA A 152 3.04 6.34 15.25
CA ALA A 152 4.11 5.38 15.47
C ALA A 152 5.42 5.74 14.74
N MET A 153 5.35 6.45 13.60
CA MET A 153 6.54 7.00 12.94
C MET A 153 7.03 8.27 13.62
N TYR A 154 6.14 9.16 14.09
CA TYR A 154 6.52 10.40 14.76
C TYR A 154 7.18 10.15 16.11
N ASP A 155 6.66 9.20 16.90
CA ASP A 155 7.20 8.89 18.25
C ASP A 155 8.34 7.86 18.21
N GLY A 156 8.61 7.27 17.06
CA GLY A 156 9.70 6.31 16.84
C GLY A 156 9.39 4.87 17.26
N SER A 157 8.23 4.58 17.84
CA SER A 157 7.87 3.26 18.37
C SER A 157 7.87 2.17 17.31
N VAL A 158 7.57 2.50 16.05
CA VAL A 158 7.61 1.55 14.94
C VAL A 158 9.02 1.04 14.65
N TYR A 159 10.03 1.89 14.77
CA TYR A 159 11.41 1.55 14.48
C TYR A 159 11.96 0.56 15.52
N GLU A 160 11.67 0.81 16.80
CA GLU A 160 12.03 -0.10 17.89
C GLU A 160 11.38 -1.48 17.71
N LYS A 161 10.07 -1.52 17.41
CA LYS A 161 9.34 -2.77 17.20
C LYS A 161 9.81 -3.59 16.02
N LEU A 162 10.23 -2.94 14.94
CA LEU A 162 10.70 -3.60 13.73
C LEU A 162 12.21 -3.86 13.73
N GLY A 163 12.95 -3.32 14.70
CA GLY A 163 14.41 -3.44 14.78
C GLY A 163 15.10 -2.78 13.59
N VAL A 164 14.63 -1.60 13.18
CA VAL A 164 15.21 -0.80 12.09
C VAL A 164 15.58 0.59 12.57
N GLU A 165 16.54 1.21 11.89
CA GLU A 165 16.87 2.61 12.14
C GLU A 165 15.74 3.54 11.72
N PRO A 166 15.58 4.72 12.37
CA PRO A 166 14.63 5.73 11.94
C PRO A 166 14.84 6.15 10.48
N PHE A 167 13.72 6.56 9.85
CA PHE A 167 13.77 7.06 8.47
C PHE A 167 14.77 8.21 8.32
N GLU A 168 15.69 8.06 7.37
CA GLU A 168 16.75 9.04 7.09
C GLU A 168 16.67 9.53 5.65
N LYS A 169 16.45 10.85 5.48
CA LYS A 169 16.46 11.48 4.16
C LYS A 169 17.77 11.20 3.42
N GLY A 170 17.65 10.83 2.14
CA GLY A 170 18.76 10.53 1.26
C GLY A 170 19.30 9.09 1.39
N LYS A 171 18.81 8.34 2.38
CA LYS A 171 19.08 6.90 2.52
C LYS A 171 17.84 6.05 2.35
N ASP A 172 16.68 6.55 2.75
CA ASP A 172 15.42 5.83 2.72
C ASP A 172 14.41 6.50 1.79
N VAL A 173 13.46 5.73 1.30
CA VAL A 173 12.39 6.20 0.42
C VAL A 173 11.04 5.68 0.89
N ALA A 174 9.96 6.35 0.49
CA ALA A 174 8.63 5.97 0.93
C ALA A 174 7.58 5.97 -0.19
N MET A 175 6.62 5.06 -0.08
CA MET A 175 5.39 5.02 -0.84
C MET A 175 4.19 5.17 0.09
N ILE A 176 3.23 6.00 -0.25
CA ILE A 176 2.09 6.31 0.61
C ILE A 176 0.81 6.06 -0.17
N CYS A 177 -0.07 5.20 0.35
CA CYS A 177 -1.38 4.97 -0.24
C CYS A 177 -2.45 4.79 0.83
N GLY A 178 -3.42 5.68 0.88
CA GLY A 178 -4.47 5.56 1.87
C GLY A 178 -5.43 6.74 1.90
N SER A 179 -6.01 6.96 3.07
CA SER A 179 -6.93 8.07 3.29
C SER A 179 -6.25 9.43 3.09
N MET A 180 -7.02 10.41 2.63
CA MET A 180 -6.51 11.76 2.42
C MET A 180 -5.83 12.36 3.68
N PRO A 181 -6.42 12.24 4.89
CA PRO A 181 -5.75 12.75 6.09
C PRO A 181 -4.37 12.11 6.32
N MET A 182 -4.24 10.78 6.20
CA MET A 182 -2.95 10.10 6.36
C MET A 182 -1.95 10.56 5.29
N ASN A 183 -2.38 10.63 4.02
CA ASN A 183 -1.52 11.07 2.93
C ASN A 183 -0.97 12.48 3.19
N LEU A 184 -1.80 13.42 3.65
CA LEU A 184 -1.39 14.78 3.98
C LEU A 184 -0.46 14.83 5.20
N GLU A 185 -0.72 14.03 6.24
CA GLU A 185 0.14 13.93 7.41
C GLU A 185 1.54 13.43 7.02
N PHE A 186 1.65 12.35 6.24
CA PHE A 186 2.94 11.83 5.79
C PHE A 186 3.63 12.73 4.77
N LYS A 187 2.87 13.34 3.85
CA LYS A 187 3.43 14.34 2.93
C LYS A 187 4.12 15.45 3.72
N LYS A 188 3.42 16.02 4.70
CA LYS A 188 4.00 17.05 5.59
C LYS A 188 5.22 16.52 6.35
N TYR A 189 5.16 15.32 6.91
CA TYR A 189 6.27 14.69 7.63
C TYR A 189 7.53 14.63 6.78
N PHE A 190 7.43 14.13 5.55
CA PHE A 190 8.58 14.02 4.67
C PHE A 190 9.04 15.38 4.12
N GLU A 191 8.13 16.29 3.81
CA GLU A 191 8.49 17.65 3.38
C GLU A 191 9.19 18.44 4.48
N ASP A 192 8.78 18.33 5.75
CA ASP A 192 9.45 18.95 6.90
C ASP A 192 10.88 18.41 7.07
N MET A 193 11.15 17.16 6.70
CA MET A 193 12.50 16.60 6.62
C MET A 193 13.27 17.05 5.36
N GLY A 194 12.64 17.83 4.48
CA GLY A 194 13.21 18.31 3.22
C GLY A 194 13.24 17.25 2.11
N CYS A 195 12.44 16.16 2.23
CA CYS A 195 12.23 15.18 1.16
C CYS A 195 11.38 15.79 0.02
N LYS A 196 11.53 15.24 -1.17
CA LYS A 196 10.79 15.69 -2.36
C LYS A 196 9.89 14.58 -2.90
N GLU A 197 8.66 14.96 -3.24
CA GLU A 197 7.70 14.07 -3.90
C GLU A 197 8.15 13.76 -5.32
N GLY A 198 8.11 12.47 -5.68
CA GLY A 198 8.39 11.97 -7.02
C GLY A 198 7.13 11.89 -7.88
N ASN A 199 7.34 11.76 -9.17
CA ASN A 199 6.28 11.57 -10.17
C ASN A 199 6.86 10.86 -11.41
N SER A 200 6.05 10.65 -12.44
CA SER A 200 6.45 9.97 -13.68
C SER A 200 7.58 10.64 -14.48
N GLN A 201 7.98 11.86 -14.13
CA GLN A 201 9.05 12.60 -14.80
C GLN A 201 10.29 12.78 -13.92
N THR A 202 10.13 12.74 -12.60
CA THR A 202 11.20 13.02 -11.66
C THR A 202 11.12 12.09 -10.47
N ARG A 203 12.21 11.34 -10.21
CA ARG A 203 12.34 10.47 -9.04
C ARG A 203 12.37 11.28 -7.76
N GLY A 204 11.56 10.89 -6.77
CA GLY A 204 11.47 11.54 -5.47
C GLY A 204 12.00 10.69 -4.32
N ASP A 205 12.02 11.29 -3.14
CA ASP A 205 12.28 10.60 -1.89
C ASP A 205 11.02 9.86 -1.40
N PHE A 206 9.85 10.32 -1.84
CA PHE A 206 8.59 9.61 -1.62
C PHE A 206 7.63 9.83 -2.80
N VAL A 207 6.63 8.93 -2.92
CA VAL A 207 5.49 9.05 -3.83
C VAL A 207 4.20 8.76 -3.08
N LEU A 208 3.08 9.34 -3.54
CA LEU A 208 1.79 9.12 -2.89
C LEU A 208 0.64 8.98 -3.89
N GLU A 209 -0.34 8.15 -3.52
CA GLU A 209 -1.64 8.04 -4.18
C GLU A 209 -2.79 8.01 -3.17
N LYS A 210 -3.95 8.47 -3.61
CA LYS A 210 -5.17 8.43 -2.81
C LYS A 210 -5.88 7.11 -3.03
N SER A 211 -6.20 6.38 -1.97
CA SER A 211 -7.00 5.15 -2.07
C SER A 211 -8.48 5.41 -2.38
N PHE A 212 -8.96 6.64 -2.16
CA PHE A 212 -10.33 7.06 -2.47
C PHE A 212 -10.36 8.47 -3.03
N VAL A 213 -11.27 8.68 -3.99
CA VAL A 213 -11.73 10.00 -4.38
C VAL A 213 -13.12 10.16 -3.78
N GLU A 214 -13.21 10.75 -2.58
CA GLU A 214 -14.49 11.26 -2.09
C GLU A 214 -14.88 12.43 -2.98
N LYS A 215 -16.09 12.33 -3.59
CA LYS A 215 -16.75 13.46 -4.25
C LYS A 215 -17.70 14.12 -3.27
#